data_2cdd038b5b458e010c07ced21c2259ec
#
_entry.id   2cdd038b5b458e010c07ced21c2259ec
#
_cell.length_a   1.000
_cell.length_b   1.000
_cell.length_c   1.000
_cell.angle_alpha   90.00
_cell.angle_beta   90.00
_cell.angle_gamma   90.00
#
_symmetry.space_group_name_H-M   'P 1'
#
loop_
_entity.id
_entity.type
_entity.pdbx_description
1 polymer ?
#
loop_
_entity_poly.entity_id
_entity_poly.type
_entity_poly.pdbx_seq_one_letter_code
_entity_poly.pdbx_strand_id
1 'polypeptide(L)'
;MFSALVHLRCALQVAVRARSSWMARAWRGGVMGAMLCAACASPAWATVNVEGVPFDDAARVAGHELLLNGTGLRSVFVIKGYVAGLYLPERAKNAAVILGMKGPKRLQIHPLRDVGADTFIHALNDGIHRNQTEIQLQRLANRLTQLEDAMRQIGSTKRGDTINFDYAPDAGTTISINGVARTKAIPGEDFYQAVLSIFIGNSPVDRDLKSGLLGT
;
A
#
# COMPACT_ATOMS: atom_id res chain seq x y z
N MET A 1 14.21 -17.47 -53.87
CA MET A 1 15.02 -16.55 -54.70
C MET A 1 15.57 -15.56 -53.72
N PHE A 2 16.80 -15.76 -53.42
CA PHE A 2 17.98 -14.89 -53.52
C PHE A 2 17.97 -13.83 -52.43
N SER A 3 18.79 -13.96 -51.50
CA SER A 3 20.26 -13.91 -51.40
C SER A 3 20.62 -12.65 -50.63
N ALA A 4 21.13 -12.77 -49.49
CA ALA A 4 22.53 -12.99 -49.07
C ALA A 4 23.23 -11.68 -48.78
N LEU A 5 23.74 -11.58 -47.58
CA LEU A 5 25.19 -11.61 -47.24
C LEU A 5 25.91 -10.30 -47.65
N VAL A 6 26.69 -9.66 -46.79
CA VAL A 6 28.09 -9.96 -46.62
C VAL A 6 28.79 -8.91 -45.76
N HIS A 7 29.40 -9.31 -44.70
CA HIS A 7 30.79 -9.19 -44.29
C HIS A 7 31.29 -7.82 -43.81
N LEU A 8 31.88 -7.77 -42.68
CA LEU A 8 33.05 -8.39 -42.01
C LEU A 8 34.36 -7.56 -42.22
N ARG A 9 35.02 -7.28 -41.12
CA ARG A 9 36.47 -7.02 -40.94
C ARG A 9 36.94 -5.57 -41.24
N CYS A 10 37.79 -4.96 -40.43
CA CYS A 10 39.15 -5.40 -40.16
C CYS A 10 39.74 -4.63 -38.98
N ALA A 11 40.42 -5.36 -38.17
CA ALA A 11 41.48 -4.90 -37.26
C ALA A 11 42.71 -4.52 -38.05
N LEU A 12 43.56 -3.64 -37.54
CA LEU A 12 45.02 -3.81 -37.41
C LEU A 12 45.65 -2.52 -36.85
N GLN A 13 46.19 -2.65 -35.71
CA GLN A 13 47.56 -2.41 -35.25
C GLN A 13 48.47 -1.60 -36.18
N VAL A 14 49.08 -0.54 -35.66
CA VAL A 14 50.50 -0.27 -35.81
C VAL A 14 51.04 0.43 -34.57
N ALA A 15 52.00 -0.23 -33.94
CA ALA A 15 52.88 0.35 -32.93
C ALA A 15 54.02 1.03 -33.61
N VAL A 16 54.41 2.23 -33.14
CA VAL A 16 55.77 2.78 -33.36
C VAL A 16 56.28 3.37 -32.07
N ARG A 17 57.41 2.83 -31.67
CA ARG A 17 58.31 3.31 -30.62
C ARG A 17 59.00 4.60 -31.06
N ALA A 18 59.13 5.55 -30.15
CA ALA A 18 60.35 6.37 -30.11
C ALA A 18 60.63 6.84 -28.68
N ARG A 19 61.85 6.60 -28.27
CA ARG A 19 62.48 6.93 -27.00
C ARG A 19 62.99 8.42 -27.03
N SER A 20 62.97 9.04 -25.88
CA SER A 20 64.12 9.75 -25.25
C SER A 20 63.55 10.82 -24.31
N SER A 21 63.72 10.64 -23.05
CA SER A 21 64.70 11.21 -22.12
C SER A 21 64.58 12.72 -21.87
N TRP A 22 64.71 13.01 -20.60
CA TRP A 22 65.26 14.12 -19.86
C TRP A 22 64.28 14.87 -18.90
N MET A 23 64.54 14.52 -17.68
CA MET A 23 64.81 15.32 -16.45
C MET A 23 63.80 16.41 -16.02
N ALA A 24 63.28 16.08 -14.85
CA ALA A 24 63.25 16.89 -13.62
C ALA A 24 62.62 18.29 -13.66
N ARG A 25 61.51 18.41 -12.93
CA ARG A 25 61.53 19.30 -11.75
C ARG A 25 60.25 19.07 -10.93
N ALA A 26 60.49 18.84 -9.67
CA ALA A 26 59.49 18.75 -8.62
C ALA A 26 58.63 20.02 -8.56
N TRP A 27 57.30 19.85 -8.49
CA TRP A 27 56.48 20.80 -7.78
C TRP A 27 55.44 20.05 -6.97
N ARG A 28 55.62 20.25 -5.68
CA ARG A 28 54.71 19.86 -4.61
C ARG A 28 53.41 20.61 -4.81
N GLY A 29 52.32 19.89 -4.91
CA GLY A 29 50.98 20.46 -4.95
C GLY A 29 50.01 19.32 -4.77
N GLY A 30 49.83 18.87 -3.53
CA GLY A 30 48.83 17.89 -3.17
C GLY A 30 47.43 18.52 -3.36
N VAL A 31 46.71 18.07 -4.35
CA VAL A 31 45.25 18.23 -4.39
C VAL A 31 44.69 16.90 -4.00
N MET A 32 44.45 16.78 -2.70
CA MET A 32 43.66 15.71 -2.12
C MET A 32 42.21 15.90 -2.60
N GLY A 33 41.86 15.20 -3.68
CA GLY A 33 40.51 15.10 -4.17
C GLY A 33 39.66 14.38 -3.13
N ALA A 34 38.99 15.15 -2.27
CA ALA A 34 37.92 14.64 -1.42
C ALA A 34 36.78 14.23 -2.33
N MET A 35 36.72 12.94 -2.67
CA MET A 35 35.59 12.31 -3.32
C MET A 35 34.47 12.27 -2.31
N LEU A 36 33.60 13.29 -2.36
CA LEU A 36 32.36 13.33 -1.57
C LEU A 36 31.44 12.21 -2.09
N CYS A 37 31.53 11.03 -1.48
CA CYS A 37 30.47 10.02 -1.59
C CYS A 37 29.22 10.60 -0.93
N ALA A 38 28.38 11.24 -1.71
CA ALA A 38 27.00 11.50 -1.33
C ALA A 38 26.32 10.13 -1.16
N ALA A 39 26.37 9.60 0.05
CA ALA A 39 25.58 8.46 0.43
C ALA A 39 24.12 8.87 0.26
N CYS A 40 23.44 8.35 -0.77
CA CYS A 40 21.99 8.39 -0.89
C CYS A 40 21.42 7.62 0.29
N ALA A 41 21.19 8.31 1.40
CA ALA A 41 20.44 7.78 2.53
C ALA A 41 19.01 7.59 2.04
N SER A 42 18.66 6.40 1.56
CA SER A 42 17.27 6.00 1.39
C SER A 42 16.61 6.06 2.77
N PRO A 43 15.48 6.73 2.92
CA PRO A 43 14.76 6.73 4.21
C PRO A 43 14.43 5.28 4.55
N ALA A 44 15.03 4.76 5.60
CA ALA A 44 14.66 3.48 6.17
C ALA A 44 13.33 3.71 6.90
N TRP A 45 12.24 3.25 6.29
CA TRP A 45 10.92 3.28 6.91
C TRP A 45 10.91 2.23 8.02
N ALA A 46 10.49 2.64 9.21
CA ALA A 46 10.30 1.69 10.29
C ALA A 46 9.12 0.80 9.93
N THR A 47 9.20 -0.47 10.31
CA THR A 47 8.11 -1.44 10.08
C THR A 47 7.59 -1.96 11.42
N VAL A 48 6.26 -2.03 11.53
CA VAL A 48 5.57 -2.69 12.63
C VAL A 48 5.22 -4.11 12.20
N ASN A 49 5.63 -5.11 12.96
CA ASN A 49 5.33 -6.51 12.64
C ASN A 49 4.17 -7.02 13.49
N VAL A 50 3.13 -7.55 12.85
CA VAL A 50 1.97 -8.17 13.51
C VAL A 50 1.77 -9.55 12.91
N GLU A 51 1.86 -10.60 13.74
CA GLU A 51 1.70 -11.99 13.30
C GLU A 51 2.61 -12.40 12.13
N GLY A 52 3.82 -11.84 12.07
CA GLY A 52 4.77 -12.09 10.99
C GLY A 52 4.53 -11.25 9.73
N VAL A 53 3.54 -10.37 9.72
CA VAL A 53 3.22 -9.46 8.61
C VAL A 53 3.80 -8.09 8.90
N PRO A 54 4.68 -7.55 8.04
CA PRO A 54 5.22 -6.21 8.18
C PRO A 54 4.22 -5.15 7.68
N PHE A 55 4.10 -4.06 8.43
CA PHE A 55 3.41 -2.84 8.03
C PHE A 55 4.43 -1.69 8.02
N ASP A 56 4.56 -1.00 6.91
CA ASP A 56 5.39 0.19 6.82
C ASP A 56 4.77 1.31 7.68
N ASP A 57 5.60 2.17 8.28
CA ASP A 57 5.14 3.29 9.13
C ASP A 57 4.45 4.41 8.35
N ALA A 58 4.57 4.40 7.03
CA ALA A 58 3.87 5.31 6.13
C ALA A 58 3.42 4.61 4.84
N ALA A 59 2.43 5.18 4.18
CA ALA A 59 1.93 4.73 2.88
C ALA A 59 1.60 5.95 2.00
N ARG A 60 1.50 5.74 0.68
CA ARG A 60 1.13 6.83 -0.23
C ARG A 60 -0.19 6.50 -0.92
N VAL A 61 -1.15 7.45 -0.87
CA VAL A 61 -2.46 7.36 -1.53
C VAL A 61 -2.72 8.67 -2.28
N ALA A 62 -3.01 8.57 -3.56
CA ALA A 62 -3.28 9.73 -4.43
C ALA A 62 -2.20 10.84 -4.31
N GLY A 63 -0.92 10.47 -4.21
CA GLY A 63 0.20 11.40 -4.08
C GLY A 63 0.46 11.93 -2.66
N HIS A 64 -0.43 11.69 -1.71
CA HIS A 64 -0.30 12.11 -0.32
C HIS A 64 0.35 11.03 0.54
N GLU A 65 1.26 11.44 1.42
CA GLU A 65 1.84 10.56 2.42
C GLU A 65 0.88 10.42 3.61
N LEU A 66 0.69 9.18 4.05
CA LEU A 66 -0.14 8.81 5.19
C LEU A 66 0.71 8.10 6.23
N LEU A 67 0.41 8.35 7.49
CA LEU A 67 1.08 7.72 8.63
C LEU A 67 0.31 6.50 9.09
N LEU A 68 1.00 5.43 9.45
CA LEU A 68 0.39 4.30 10.12
C LEU A 68 -0.17 4.75 11.48
N ASN A 69 -1.49 4.71 11.61
CA ASN A 69 -2.20 5.07 12.83
C ASN A 69 -2.14 3.94 13.86
N GLY A 70 -2.35 2.73 13.41
CA GLY A 70 -2.31 1.54 14.23
C GLY A 70 -2.56 0.28 13.42
N THR A 71 -2.30 -0.86 14.06
CA THR A 71 -2.46 -2.19 13.46
C THR A 71 -3.19 -3.10 14.45
N GLY A 72 -3.91 -4.08 13.93
CA GLY A 72 -4.61 -5.03 14.78
C GLY A 72 -4.83 -6.38 14.11
N LEU A 73 -5.08 -7.39 14.94
CA LEU A 73 -5.41 -8.76 14.52
C LEU A 73 -6.91 -8.99 14.70
N ARG A 74 -7.57 -9.54 13.69
CA ARG A 74 -8.89 -10.11 13.84
C ARG A 74 -8.80 -11.61 14.05
N SER A 75 -9.35 -12.07 15.17
CA SER A 75 -9.47 -13.49 15.47
C SER A 75 -10.93 -13.87 15.77
N VAL A 76 -11.29 -15.10 15.41
CA VAL A 76 -12.55 -15.70 15.82
C VAL A 76 -12.18 -16.94 16.63
N PHE A 77 -12.39 -16.86 17.96
CA PHE A 77 -11.84 -17.83 18.91
C PHE A 77 -10.32 -17.95 18.74
N VAL A 78 -9.84 -19.14 18.42
CA VAL A 78 -8.41 -19.44 18.20
C VAL A 78 -7.96 -19.27 16.75
N ILE A 79 -8.88 -18.93 15.84
CA ILE A 79 -8.60 -18.83 14.41
C ILE A 79 -8.24 -17.40 14.05
N LYS A 80 -6.97 -17.18 13.68
CA LYS A 80 -6.50 -15.90 13.17
C LYS A 80 -7.00 -15.72 11.74
N GLY A 81 -7.79 -14.68 11.50
CA GLY A 81 -8.41 -14.40 10.21
C GLY A 81 -7.54 -13.51 9.35
N TYR A 82 -7.22 -12.32 9.84
CA TYR A 82 -6.39 -11.34 9.13
C TYR A 82 -5.76 -10.35 10.11
N VAL A 83 -4.72 -9.68 9.67
CA VAL A 83 -4.20 -8.47 10.30
C VAL A 83 -4.56 -7.26 9.44
N ALA A 84 -4.78 -6.12 10.08
CA ALA A 84 -5.07 -4.88 9.37
C ALA A 84 -4.26 -3.71 9.92
N GLY A 85 -3.97 -2.73 9.04
CA GLY A 85 -3.35 -1.45 9.37
C GLY A 85 -4.17 -0.30 8.83
N LEU A 86 -4.30 0.76 9.61
CA LEU A 86 -5.00 1.98 9.24
C LEU A 86 -3.99 3.10 9.02
N TYR A 87 -4.04 3.73 7.85
CA TYR A 87 -3.17 4.85 7.49
C TYR A 87 -3.99 6.11 7.31
N LEU A 88 -3.55 7.20 7.93
CA LEU A 88 -4.25 8.47 8.01
C LEU A 88 -3.32 9.64 7.70
N PRO A 89 -3.84 10.80 7.28
CA PRO A 89 -3.05 12.03 7.13
C PRO A 89 -2.36 12.47 8.43
N GLU A 90 -3.03 12.24 9.56
CA GLU A 90 -2.52 12.49 10.92
C GLU A 90 -3.02 11.39 11.86
N ARG A 91 -2.24 11.09 12.90
CA ARG A 91 -2.62 10.06 13.87
C ARG A 91 -3.75 10.54 14.78
N ALA A 92 -4.72 9.66 15.02
CA ALA A 92 -5.84 9.92 15.91
C ALA A 92 -6.29 8.64 16.62
N LYS A 93 -6.72 8.76 17.87
CA LYS A 93 -7.17 7.64 18.71
C LYS A 93 -8.69 7.56 18.85
N ASN A 94 -9.40 8.56 18.40
CA ASN A 94 -10.86 8.63 18.49
C ASN A 94 -11.51 8.22 17.17
N ALA A 95 -12.35 7.20 17.20
CA ALA A 95 -13.02 6.68 16.00
C ALA A 95 -13.89 7.71 15.29
N ALA A 96 -14.62 8.56 16.03
CA ALA A 96 -15.48 9.59 15.42
C ALA A 96 -14.65 10.67 14.72
N VAL A 97 -13.49 11.04 15.29
CA VAL A 97 -12.54 11.96 14.67
C VAL A 97 -12.01 11.34 13.36
N ILE A 98 -11.60 10.07 13.38
CA ILE A 98 -11.08 9.38 12.19
C ILE A 98 -12.14 9.25 11.10
N LEU A 99 -13.38 8.87 11.45
CA LEU A 99 -14.47 8.76 10.49
C LEU A 99 -14.82 10.12 9.85
N GLY A 100 -14.74 11.21 10.62
CA GLY A 100 -14.97 12.57 10.12
C GLY A 100 -13.74 13.27 9.49
N MET A 101 -12.55 12.68 9.62
CA MET A 101 -11.30 13.24 9.14
C MET A 101 -11.33 13.42 7.61
N LYS A 102 -10.90 14.57 7.14
CA LYS A 102 -10.79 14.87 5.70
C LYS A 102 -9.49 14.36 5.13
N GLY A 103 -9.45 14.22 3.81
CA GLY A 103 -8.27 13.75 3.10
C GLY A 103 -8.22 12.25 2.84
N PRO A 104 -7.17 11.80 2.16
CA PRO A 104 -7.01 10.40 1.79
C PRO A 104 -6.78 9.51 3.01
N LYS A 105 -7.19 8.25 2.89
CA LYS A 105 -7.05 7.23 3.92
C LYS A 105 -6.80 5.87 3.27
N ARG A 106 -6.14 4.98 3.98
CA ARG A 106 -6.00 3.56 3.58
C ARG A 106 -6.33 2.65 4.74
N LEU A 107 -7.15 1.66 4.48
CA LEU A 107 -7.24 0.46 5.29
C LEU A 107 -6.56 -0.67 4.53
N GLN A 108 -5.48 -1.21 5.09
CA GLN A 108 -4.73 -2.33 4.53
C GLN A 108 -5.05 -3.60 5.30
N ILE A 109 -5.36 -4.68 4.60
CA ILE A 109 -5.72 -5.98 5.18
C ILE A 109 -4.82 -7.06 4.60
N HIS A 110 -4.26 -7.89 5.47
CA HIS A 110 -3.50 -9.08 5.08
C HIS A 110 -4.19 -10.34 5.61
N PRO A 111 -4.83 -11.14 4.74
CA PRO A 111 -5.41 -12.41 5.12
C PRO A 111 -4.34 -13.37 5.66
N LEU A 112 -4.61 -14.00 6.79
CA LEU A 112 -3.77 -15.07 7.36
C LEU A 112 -4.23 -16.46 6.92
N ARG A 113 -5.28 -16.51 6.12
CA ARG A 113 -5.87 -17.70 5.50
C ARG A 113 -6.60 -17.33 4.21
N ASP A 114 -6.87 -18.30 3.39
CA ASP A 114 -7.68 -18.10 2.19
C ASP A 114 -9.14 -17.77 2.57
N VAL A 115 -9.73 -16.79 1.89
CA VAL A 115 -11.11 -16.35 2.12
C VAL A 115 -11.83 -16.25 0.77
N GLY A 116 -12.95 -16.94 0.63
CA GLY A 116 -13.80 -16.86 -0.56
C GLY A 116 -14.55 -15.53 -0.64
N ALA A 117 -14.89 -15.11 -1.86
CA ALA A 117 -15.61 -13.85 -2.11
C ALA A 117 -16.92 -13.76 -1.31
N ASP A 118 -17.74 -14.80 -1.30
CA ASP A 118 -19.02 -14.80 -0.60
C ASP A 118 -18.86 -14.58 0.91
N THR A 119 -17.88 -15.25 1.53
CA THR A 119 -17.57 -15.06 2.95
C THR A 119 -17.19 -13.62 3.24
N PHE A 120 -16.38 -13.03 2.36
CA PHE A 120 -15.93 -11.65 2.49
C PHE A 120 -17.09 -10.66 2.31
N ILE A 121 -17.93 -10.86 1.28
CA ILE A 121 -19.12 -10.05 1.00
C ILE A 121 -20.10 -10.10 2.17
N HIS A 122 -20.42 -11.29 2.69
CA HIS A 122 -21.30 -11.43 3.85
C HIS A 122 -20.75 -10.68 5.08
N ALA A 123 -19.47 -10.86 5.40
CA ALA A 123 -18.86 -10.18 6.55
C ALA A 123 -18.88 -8.65 6.40
N LEU A 124 -18.70 -8.15 5.18
CA LEU A 124 -18.72 -6.73 4.86
C LEU A 124 -20.13 -6.16 4.97
N ASN A 125 -21.13 -6.81 4.38
CA ASN A 125 -22.53 -6.40 4.46
C ASN A 125 -23.02 -6.40 5.91
N ASP A 126 -22.80 -7.46 6.65
CA ASP A 126 -23.16 -7.55 8.08
C ASP A 126 -22.51 -6.42 8.89
N GLY A 127 -21.24 -6.11 8.60
CA GLY A 127 -20.53 -5.04 9.27
C GLY A 127 -21.10 -3.66 8.96
N ILE A 128 -21.46 -3.40 7.71
CA ILE A 128 -22.11 -2.15 7.28
C ILE A 128 -23.48 -2.03 7.92
N HIS A 129 -24.32 -3.05 7.81
CA HIS A 129 -25.69 -3.04 8.38
C HIS A 129 -25.70 -2.78 9.90
N ARG A 130 -24.71 -3.28 10.64
CA ARG A 130 -24.59 -3.02 12.08
C ARG A 130 -24.20 -1.60 12.45
N ASN A 131 -23.62 -0.85 11.51
CA ASN A 131 -23.08 0.48 11.76
C ASN A 131 -23.79 1.61 11.02
N GLN A 132 -24.76 1.29 10.15
CA GLN A 132 -25.48 2.27 9.36
C GLN A 132 -26.98 2.22 9.69
N THR A 133 -27.65 3.37 9.63
CA THR A 133 -29.11 3.45 9.70
C THR A 133 -29.74 3.03 8.38
N GLU A 134 -31.03 2.67 8.39
CA GLU A 134 -31.77 2.30 7.18
C GLU A 134 -31.70 3.37 6.09
N ILE A 135 -31.82 4.64 6.48
CA ILE A 135 -31.70 5.78 5.53
C ILE A 135 -30.32 5.83 4.88
N GLN A 136 -29.25 5.57 5.66
CA GLN A 136 -27.89 5.52 5.14
C GLN A 136 -27.70 4.32 4.20
N LEU A 137 -28.23 3.16 4.55
CA LEU A 137 -28.20 1.96 3.70
C LEU A 137 -28.85 2.21 2.35
N GLN A 138 -30.05 2.83 2.34
CA GLN A 138 -30.74 3.19 1.09
C GLN A 138 -29.89 4.14 0.22
N ARG A 139 -29.22 5.14 0.82
CA ARG A 139 -28.33 6.05 0.08
C ARG A 139 -27.08 5.35 -0.46
N LEU A 140 -26.61 4.31 0.18
CA LEU A 140 -25.44 3.56 -0.18
C LEU A 140 -25.73 2.39 -1.14
N ALA A 141 -26.98 1.99 -1.32
CA ALA A 141 -27.38 0.74 -1.96
C ALA A 141 -26.67 0.46 -3.29
N ASN A 142 -26.70 1.41 -4.24
CA ASN A 142 -26.05 1.24 -5.54
C ASN A 142 -24.54 1.06 -5.43
N ARG A 143 -23.89 1.72 -4.48
CA ARG A 143 -22.44 1.65 -4.26
C ARG A 143 -22.04 0.36 -3.53
N LEU A 144 -22.92 -0.15 -2.67
CA LEU A 144 -22.75 -1.47 -2.05
C LEU A 144 -22.86 -2.57 -3.10
N THR A 145 -23.82 -2.49 -4.01
CA THR A 145 -23.91 -3.43 -5.16
C THR A 145 -22.63 -3.38 -6.00
N GLN A 146 -22.12 -2.18 -6.33
CA GLN A 146 -20.85 -2.05 -7.06
C GLN A 146 -19.67 -2.73 -6.33
N LEU A 147 -19.61 -2.59 -5.00
CA LEU A 147 -18.60 -3.23 -4.19
C LEU A 147 -18.73 -4.75 -4.21
N GLU A 148 -19.93 -5.27 -4.04
CA GLU A 148 -20.20 -6.72 -4.09
C GLU A 148 -19.83 -7.32 -5.44
N ASP A 149 -20.23 -6.69 -6.54
CA ASP A 149 -19.90 -7.16 -7.89
C ASP A 149 -18.38 -7.17 -8.13
N ALA A 150 -17.69 -6.15 -7.63
CA ALA A 150 -16.25 -6.13 -7.67
C ALA A 150 -15.61 -7.26 -6.84
N MET A 151 -16.15 -7.55 -5.65
CA MET A 151 -15.67 -8.65 -4.81
C MET A 151 -15.90 -10.02 -5.48
N ARG A 152 -17.08 -10.22 -6.12
CA ARG A 152 -17.35 -11.44 -6.89
C ARG A 152 -16.37 -11.62 -8.06
N GLN A 153 -16.02 -10.53 -8.77
CA GLN A 153 -15.03 -10.55 -9.85
C GLN A 153 -13.60 -10.86 -9.34
N ILE A 154 -13.26 -10.37 -8.17
CA ILE A 154 -11.98 -10.67 -7.51
C ILE A 154 -11.89 -12.17 -7.15
N GLY A 155 -13.01 -12.75 -6.71
CA GLY A 155 -13.06 -14.15 -6.28
C GLY A 155 -12.47 -14.34 -4.88
N SER A 156 -11.61 -15.33 -4.71
CA SER A 156 -10.97 -15.61 -3.41
C SER A 156 -9.70 -14.79 -3.22
N THR A 157 -9.50 -14.30 -1.99
CA THR A 157 -8.22 -13.77 -1.53
C THR A 157 -7.41 -14.87 -0.85
N LYS A 158 -6.11 -14.81 -0.99
CA LYS A 158 -5.18 -15.83 -0.49
C LYS A 158 -4.44 -15.34 0.74
N ARG A 159 -4.01 -16.29 1.57
CA ARG A 159 -3.04 -15.98 2.62
C ARG A 159 -1.82 -15.30 2.01
N GLY A 160 -1.43 -14.17 2.61
CA GLY A 160 -0.29 -13.37 2.16
C GLY A 160 -0.61 -12.31 1.12
N ASP A 161 -1.86 -12.24 0.62
CA ASP A 161 -2.28 -11.11 -0.20
C ASP A 161 -2.26 -9.81 0.62
N THR A 162 -2.06 -8.70 -0.08
CA THR A 162 -2.22 -7.35 0.46
C THR A 162 -3.45 -6.72 -0.18
N ILE A 163 -4.48 -6.47 0.61
CA ILE A 163 -5.72 -5.84 0.16
C ILE A 163 -5.75 -4.42 0.69
N ASN A 164 -5.83 -3.43 -0.19
CA ASN A 164 -5.97 -2.04 0.22
C ASN A 164 -7.35 -1.50 -0.15
N PHE A 165 -7.99 -0.85 0.79
CA PHE A 165 -9.14 0.03 0.60
C PHE A 165 -8.62 1.46 0.69
N ASP A 166 -8.41 2.09 -0.46
CA ASP A 166 -7.86 3.44 -0.57
C ASP A 166 -8.99 4.43 -0.84
N TYR A 167 -9.07 5.46 -0.04
CA TYR A 167 -9.95 6.60 -0.29
C TYR A 167 -9.13 7.81 -0.72
N ALA A 168 -9.58 8.43 -1.80
CA ALA A 168 -9.09 9.73 -2.26
C ALA A 168 -10.29 10.67 -2.47
N PRO A 169 -10.27 11.91 -1.92
CA PRO A 169 -11.43 12.82 -1.98
C PRO A 169 -11.98 13.05 -3.38
N ASP A 170 -11.08 13.19 -4.37
CA ASP A 170 -11.45 13.52 -5.76
C ASP A 170 -11.82 12.29 -6.61
N ALA A 171 -11.49 11.08 -6.15
CA ALA A 171 -11.72 9.86 -6.90
C ALA A 171 -12.74 8.92 -6.24
N GLY A 172 -12.78 8.86 -4.91
CA GLY A 172 -13.57 7.91 -4.16
C GLY A 172 -12.75 6.73 -3.62
N THR A 173 -13.41 5.60 -3.40
CA THR A 173 -12.81 4.38 -2.83
C THR A 173 -12.37 3.43 -3.92
N THR A 174 -11.12 3.01 -3.89
CA THR A 174 -10.54 1.99 -4.78
C THR A 174 -10.08 0.79 -3.97
N ILE A 175 -10.25 -0.42 -4.51
CA ILE A 175 -9.70 -1.63 -3.92
C ILE A 175 -8.59 -2.17 -4.79
N SER A 176 -7.45 -2.44 -4.18
CA SER A 176 -6.33 -3.09 -4.84
C SER A 176 -5.92 -4.36 -4.11
N ILE A 177 -5.41 -5.33 -4.85
CA ILE A 177 -4.82 -6.56 -4.32
C ILE A 177 -3.41 -6.68 -4.89
N ASN A 178 -2.44 -6.79 -4.01
CA ASN A 178 -1.02 -6.88 -4.36
C ASN A 178 -0.58 -5.71 -5.27
N GLY A 179 -1.08 -4.50 -4.96
CA GLY A 179 -0.78 -3.29 -5.72
C GLY A 179 -1.54 -3.11 -7.04
N VAL A 180 -2.35 -4.10 -7.45
CA VAL A 180 -3.14 -4.04 -8.69
C VAL A 180 -4.56 -3.61 -8.36
N ALA A 181 -5.03 -2.48 -8.91
CA ALA A 181 -6.41 -2.02 -8.76
C ALA A 181 -7.39 -3.07 -9.32
N ARG A 182 -8.38 -3.44 -8.53
CA ARG A 182 -9.41 -4.45 -8.88
C ARG A 182 -10.78 -3.85 -9.07
N THR A 183 -10.97 -2.59 -8.70
CA THR A 183 -12.23 -1.87 -8.85
C THR A 183 -12.02 -0.56 -9.58
N LYS A 184 -13.06 -0.08 -10.24
CA LYS A 184 -13.21 1.35 -10.51
C LYS A 184 -13.43 2.06 -9.19
N ALA A 185 -13.09 3.34 -9.12
CA ALA A 185 -13.32 4.13 -7.93
C ALA A 185 -14.83 4.24 -7.63
N ILE A 186 -15.23 3.91 -6.42
CA ILE A 186 -16.59 4.05 -5.93
C ILE A 186 -16.69 5.42 -5.24
N PRO A 187 -17.50 6.36 -5.74
CA PRO A 187 -17.51 7.73 -5.25
C PRO A 187 -18.18 7.87 -3.89
N GLY A 188 -17.82 8.93 -3.18
CA GLY A 188 -18.45 9.36 -1.92
C GLY A 188 -17.62 9.04 -0.69
N GLU A 189 -17.41 10.07 0.13
CA GLU A 189 -16.74 9.93 1.42
C GLU A 189 -17.58 9.10 2.39
N ASP A 190 -18.91 9.28 2.35
CA ASP A 190 -19.88 8.53 3.13
C ASP A 190 -19.80 7.02 2.88
N PHE A 191 -19.49 6.62 1.65
CA PHE A 191 -19.27 5.22 1.33
C PHE A 191 -18.00 4.68 2.02
N TYR A 192 -16.89 5.41 1.94
CA TYR A 192 -15.67 4.99 2.64
C TYR A 192 -15.84 4.98 4.16
N GLN A 193 -16.56 5.97 4.71
CA GLN A 193 -16.89 6.02 6.13
C GLN A 193 -17.71 4.79 6.55
N ALA A 194 -18.67 4.36 5.74
CA ALA A 194 -19.45 3.15 6.00
C ALA A 194 -18.57 1.89 6.00
N VAL A 195 -17.66 1.74 5.03
CA VAL A 195 -16.69 0.64 5.01
C VAL A 195 -15.78 0.67 6.22
N LEU A 196 -15.20 1.84 6.55
CA LEU A 196 -14.29 1.98 7.68
C LEU A 196 -15.01 1.74 9.02
N SER A 197 -16.30 2.07 9.12
CA SER A 197 -17.10 1.85 10.33
C SER A 197 -17.24 0.36 10.71
N ILE A 198 -17.09 -0.57 9.78
CA ILE A 198 -17.03 -2.02 10.05
C ILE A 198 -15.91 -2.31 11.07
N PHE A 199 -14.80 -1.58 10.98
CA PHE A 199 -13.58 -1.84 11.74
C PHE A 199 -13.48 -0.98 13.00
N ILE A 200 -13.84 0.31 12.91
CA ILE A 200 -13.68 1.25 14.02
C ILE A 200 -14.99 1.89 14.50
N GLY A 201 -16.14 1.52 13.92
CA GLY A 201 -17.44 2.05 14.29
C GLY A 201 -17.94 1.61 15.68
N ASN A 202 -19.22 1.89 15.96
CA ASN A 202 -19.83 1.56 17.26
C ASN A 202 -20.04 0.05 17.45
N SER A 203 -20.27 -0.67 16.35
CA SER A 203 -20.42 -2.13 16.31
C SER A 203 -19.32 -2.76 15.46
N PRO A 204 -18.04 -2.69 15.92
CA PRO A 204 -16.93 -3.17 15.13
C PRO A 204 -16.98 -4.68 14.95
N VAL A 205 -16.38 -5.16 13.86
CA VAL A 205 -16.26 -6.59 13.57
C VAL A 205 -15.46 -7.34 14.64
N ASP A 206 -14.56 -6.61 15.33
CA ASP A 206 -13.72 -7.13 16.41
C ASP A 206 -13.24 -5.95 17.27
N ARG A 207 -13.33 -6.06 18.61
CA ARG A 207 -12.99 -4.97 19.53
C ARG A 207 -11.47 -4.79 19.68
N ASP A 208 -10.73 -5.88 19.70
CA ASP A 208 -9.29 -5.86 19.85
C ASP A 208 -8.65 -5.31 18.57
N LEU A 209 -9.16 -5.71 17.40
CA LEU A 209 -8.79 -5.11 16.13
C LEU A 209 -9.04 -3.59 16.14
N LYS A 210 -10.22 -3.15 16.59
CA LYS A 210 -10.54 -1.72 16.70
C LYS A 210 -9.53 -0.99 17.58
N SER A 211 -9.26 -1.49 18.78
CA SER A 211 -8.26 -0.90 19.68
C SER A 211 -6.89 -0.80 19.02
N GLY A 212 -6.46 -1.87 18.36
CA GLY A 212 -5.19 -1.87 17.63
C GLY A 212 -5.14 -0.83 16.51
N LEU A 213 -6.21 -0.71 15.70
CA LEU A 213 -6.29 0.29 14.62
C LEU A 213 -6.33 1.74 15.15
N LEU A 214 -6.87 1.96 16.35
CA LEU A 214 -6.89 3.26 17.03
C LEU A 214 -5.59 3.56 17.79
N GLY A 215 -4.66 2.60 17.90
CA GLY A 215 -3.42 2.76 18.66
C GLY A 215 -3.66 2.93 20.16
N THR A 216 -4.66 2.20 20.72
CA THR A 216 -5.07 2.27 22.13
C THR A 216 -4.93 0.91 22.81
#